data_933d733d2c7043bfeba24bbb6bd9dfb6
#
_entry.id   933d733d2c7043bfeba24bbb6bd9dfb6
#
_cell.length_a   1.000
_cell.length_b   1.000
_cell.length_c   1.000
_cell.angle_alpha   90.00
_cell.angle_beta   90.00
_cell.angle_gamma   90.00
#
_symmetry.space_group_name_H-M   'P 1'
#
loop_
_entity.id
_entity.type
_entity.pdbx_description
1 polymer ?
#
loop_
_entity_poly.entity_id
_entity_poly.type
_entity_poly.pdbx_seq_one_letter_code
_entity_poly.pdbx_strand_id
1 'polypeptide(L)' 'MSKNRMDNYKIGSIMIGKNVWIGANVTILKNSVIGDNCVVGAGSVVRGEYHSNTLIVGNPAVEKKVI' A
#
# COMPACT_ATOMS: atom_id res chain seq x y z
N MET A 1 8.35 16.45 6.20
CA MET A 1 7.66 16.20 6.08
C MET A 1 7.24 16.22 6.55
N SER A 2 7.34 16.57 6.59
CA SER A 2 6.78 16.55 6.84
C SER A 2 6.24 16.22 7.11
N LYS A 3 6.27 16.15 7.59
CA LYS A 3 5.59 15.76 7.85
C LYS A 3 4.54 15.55 7.42
N ASN A 4 4.38 14.96 7.15
CA ASN A 4 3.36 14.75 6.68
C ASN A 4 2.24 14.75 7.22
N ARG A 5 1.97 14.82 7.00
CA ARG A 5 0.80 15.27 7.24
C ARG A 5 -0.27 14.33 7.43
N MET A 6 -0.16 13.20 6.83
CA MET A 6 -1.13 12.17 6.95
C MET A 6 -1.39 11.77 8.37
N ASP A 7 -0.35 11.64 9.13
CA ASP A 7 -0.49 11.20 10.51
C ASP A 7 -1.15 12.23 11.40
N ASN A 8 -1.43 13.39 10.87
CA ASN A 8 -2.14 14.40 11.62
C ASN A 8 -3.64 14.25 11.55
N TYR A 9 -4.12 13.31 10.78
CA TYR A 9 -5.55 13.15 10.58
C TYR A 9 -6.06 11.92 11.29
N LYS A 10 -7.33 11.97 11.67
CA LYS A 10 -7.95 10.87 12.38
C LYS A 10 -8.87 10.09 11.47
N ILE A 11 -8.48 9.91 10.25
CA ILE A 11 -9.33 9.28 9.26
C ILE A 11 -8.97 7.84 8.98
N GLY A 12 -8.14 7.29 9.84
CA GLY A 12 -7.75 5.91 9.69
C GLY A 12 -6.24 5.80 9.66
N SER A 13 -5.74 4.59 9.62
CA SER A 13 -4.32 4.35 9.61
C SER A 13 -3.94 3.52 8.41
N ILE A 14 -2.67 3.58 8.08
CA ILE A 14 -2.09 2.80 7.00
C ILE A 14 -0.95 2.01 7.61
N MET A 15 -0.95 0.70 7.38
CA MET A 15 0.11 -0.17 7.88
C MET A 15 0.83 -0.80 6.71
N ILE A 16 2.14 -0.62 6.68
CA ILE A 16 2.97 -1.15 5.62
C ILE A 16 4.05 -1.99 6.26
N GLY A 17 4.16 -3.23 5.84
CA GLY A 17 5.13 -4.16 6.40
C GLY A 17 6.56 -3.86 5.98
N LYS A 18 7.43 -4.82 6.20
CA LYS A 18 8.86 -4.70 5.91
C LYS A 18 9.14 -5.03 4.46
N ASN A 19 10.17 -4.39 3.91
CA ASN A 19 10.64 -4.68 2.55
C ASN A 19 9.56 -4.54 1.50
N VAL A 20 8.76 -3.50 1.61
CA VAL A 20 7.71 -3.24 0.62
C VAL A 20 8.24 -2.27 -0.41
N TRP A 21 8.10 -2.62 -1.68
CA TRP A 21 8.50 -1.77 -2.79
C TRP A 21 7.26 -1.13 -3.38
N ILE A 22 7.28 0.18 -3.47
CA ILE A 22 6.12 0.94 -3.95
C ILE A 22 6.55 1.71 -5.18
N GLY A 23 5.91 1.45 -6.29
CA GLY A 23 6.21 2.12 -7.54
C GLY A 23 5.76 3.58 -7.53
N ALA A 24 5.97 4.24 -8.65
CA ALA A 24 5.65 5.66 -8.76
C ALA A 24 4.14 5.89 -8.76
N ASN A 25 3.74 7.02 -8.21
CA ASN A 25 2.36 7.49 -8.29
C ASN A 25 1.34 6.52 -7.69
N VAL A 26 1.73 5.81 -6.66
CA VAL A 26 0.82 4.92 -5.94
C VAL A 26 0.03 5.73 -4.94
N THR A 27 -1.25 5.48 -4.87
CA THR A 27 -2.13 6.08 -3.88
C THR A 27 -2.53 5.00 -2.88
N ILE A 28 -2.33 5.27 -1.60
CA ILE A 28 -2.70 4.31 -0.55
C ILE A 28 -3.78 4.95 0.30
N LEU A 29 -4.95 4.32 0.31
CA LEU A 29 -6.08 4.86 1.01
C LEU A 29 -6.07 4.44 2.47
N LYS A 30 -6.83 5.17 3.27
CA LYS A 30 -6.88 4.91 4.70
C LYS A 30 -7.33 3.49 4.98
N ASN A 31 -6.86 2.96 6.07
CA ASN A 31 -7.18 1.61 6.55
C ASN A 31 -6.58 0.51 5.67
N SER A 32 -5.62 0.87 4.83
CA SER A 32 -4.94 -0.16 4.04
C SER A 32 -3.89 -0.86 4.89
N VAL A 33 -3.73 -2.15 4.65
CA VAL A 33 -2.70 -2.96 5.30
C VAL A 33 -1.96 -3.72 4.21
N ILE A 34 -0.66 -3.49 4.13
CA ILE A 34 0.19 -4.18 3.15
C ILE A 34 1.16 -5.05 3.94
N GLY A 35 1.15 -6.33 3.65
CA GLY A 35 2.03 -7.27 4.33
C GLY A 35 3.48 -7.10 3.93
N ASP A 36 4.34 -7.94 4.51
CA ASP A 36 5.79 -7.86 4.26
C ASP A 36 6.13 -8.33 2.85
N ASN A 37 7.23 -7.79 2.33
CA ASN A 37 7.81 -8.27 1.07
C ASN A 37 6.87 -8.14 -0.11
N CYS A 38 6.02 -7.13 -0.10
CA CYS A 38 5.12 -6.88 -1.20
C CYS A 38 5.75 -5.92 -2.21
N VAL A 39 5.25 -6.00 -3.44
CA VAL A 39 5.59 -5.05 -4.48
C VAL A 39 4.30 -4.43 -4.96
N VAL A 40 4.23 -3.10 -4.93
CA VAL A 40 3.06 -2.37 -5.41
C VAL A 40 3.43 -1.73 -6.73
N GLY A 41 2.73 -2.09 -7.78
CA GLY A 41 3.01 -1.58 -9.12
C GLY A 41 2.67 -0.11 -9.26
N ALA A 42 3.36 0.57 -10.17
CA ALA A 42 3.18 1.99 -10.39
C ALA A 42 1.73 2.31 -10.73
N GLY A 43 1.25 3.44 -10.25
CA GLY A 43 -0.08 3.94 -10.55
C GLY A 43 -1.21 3.22 -9.85
N SER A 44 -0.90 2.28 -8.96
CA SER A 44 -1.93 1.52 -8.27
C SER A 44 -2.66 2.36 -7.23
N VAL A 45 -3.91 2.02 -6.98
CA VAL A 45 -4.69 2.60 -5.90
C VAL A 45 -4.96 1.49 -4.89
N VAL A 46 -4.26 1.55 -3.77
CA VAL A 46 -4.27 0.50 -2.77
C VAL A 46 -5.38 0.78 -1.77
N ARG A 47 -6.22 -0.22 -1.53
CA ARG A 47 -7.26 -0.12 -0.53
C ARG A 47 -7.57 -1.51 0.00
N GLY A 48 -7.63 -1.63 1.31
CA GLY A 48 -7.93 -2.90 1.95
C GLY A 48 -6.67 -3.60 2.44
N GLU A 49 -6.79 -4.89 2.63
CA GLU A 49 -5.73 -5.69 3.23
C GLU A 49 -5.11 -6.61 2.20
N TYR A 50 -3.78 -6.68 2.24
CA TYR A 50 -3.02 -7.45 1.27
C TYR A 50 -2.05 -8.35 2.00
N HIS A 51 -1.95 -9.59 1.55
CA HIS A 51 -1.08 -10.58 2.18
C HIS A 51 0.38 -10.30 1.87
N SER A 52 1.25 -10.85 2.71
CA SER A 52 2.69 -10.75 2.50
C SER A 52 3.11 -11.48 1.22
N ASN A 53 4.26 -11.08 0.69
CA ASN A 53 4.89 -11.76 -0.46
C ASN A 53 4.02 -11.72 -1.70
N THR A 54 3.41 -10.58 -1.97
CA THR A 54 2.41 -10.47 -3.03
C THR A 54 2.73 -9.29 -3.94
N LEU A 55 2.44 -9.45 -5.22
CA LEU A 55 2.44 -8.36 -6.17
C LEU A 55 1.06 -7.73 -6.19
N ILE A 56 1.00 -6.44 -5.93
CA ILE A 56 -0.25 -5.68 -5.78
C ILE A 56 -0.31 -4.66 -6.89
N VAL A 57 -1.31 -4.73 -7.75
CA VAL A 57 -1.39 -3.90 -8.95
C VAL A 57 -2.83 -3.55 -9.26
N GLY A 58 -3.02 -2.34 -9.72
CA GLY A 58 -4.30 -1.94 -10.33
C GLY A 58 -5.01 -0.82 -9.61
N ASN A 59 -6.19 -0.50 -10.11
CA ASN A 59 -7.06 0.53 -9.55
C ASN A 59 -8.51 0.04 -9.65
N PRO A 60 -9.08 -0.47 -8.56
CA PRO A 60 -8.42 -0.71 -7.27
C PRO A 60 -7.39 -1.84 -7.37
N ALA A 61 -6.38 -1.74 -6.56
CA ALA A 61 -5.30 -2.71 -6.61
C ALA A 61 -5.75 -4.07 -6.07
N VAL A 62 -5.29 -5.11 -6.74
CA VAL A 62 -5.60 -6.48 -6.34
C VAL A 62 -4.30 -7.26 -6.20
N GLU A 63 -4.37 -8.36 -5.47
CA GLU A 63 -3.24 -9.28 -5.36
C GLU A 63 -3.11 -10.04 -6.67
N LYS A 64 -2.06 -9.74 -7.40
CA LYS A 64 -1.88 -10.30 -8.72
C LYS A 64 -1.27 -11.69 -8.67
N LYS A 65 -0.27 -11.85 -7.84
CA LYS A 65 0.38 -13.14 -7.68
C LYS A 65 1.28 -13.10 -6.45
N VAL A 66 1.65 -14.28 -5.99
CA VAL A 66 2.62 -14.44 -4.92
C VAL A 66 4.02 -14.38 -5.51
N ILE A 67 4.91 -13.64 -4.88
CA ILE A 67 6.28 -13.52 -5.34
C ILE A 67 7.29 -14.11 -4.38
#